data_e0f3a2da79a1690d5698f27845c125bd
#
_entry.id   e0f3a2da79a1690d5698f27845c125bd
#
_cell.length_a   1.000
_cell.length_b   1.000
_cell.length_c   1.000
_cell.angle_alpha   90.00
_cell.angle_beta   90.00
_cell.angle_gamma   90.00
#
_symmetry.space_group_name_H-M   'P 1'
#
loop_
_entity.id
_entity.type
_entity.pdbx_description
1 polymer ?
#
loop_
_entity_poly.entity_id
_entity_poly.type
_entity_poly.pdbx_seq_one_letter_code
_entity_poly.pdbx_strand_id
1 'polypeptide(L)'
;MDERNTRLQLIFTMLLFGTIGTLTRFIDMPSSVIALGRAFFSVLTIILVLALRRQKPDWDDIKRNIGWLILSSIFMCCNWVCQFEAFKYTTIAVSTLCYYMQPVFYILAAAIVIKEKLSPRKLVCVAIAFCGMIFVSGVLQTGLHLSELKGVLFGIAGGFFYAMVVLINKYMKDISPVNTTIVQMALVSVIMLPYSAATGGLVAARITTVGIICLIVLGALHTGIGYIIYFDAVNKLPAQTVGILSYIDPVEAVLLSAFFLREPMTIWTVIGAVMILGAAAISEREPAGKEAV
;
A
#
# COMPACT_ATOMS: atom_id res chain seq x y z
N MET A 1 12.67 -23.94 -3.91
CA MET A 1 11.68 -23.91 -2.81
C MET A 1 10.37 -24.38 -3.42
N ASP A 2 9.61 -25.22 -2.71
CA ASP A 2 8.33 -25.77 -3.20
C ASP A 2 7.31 -24.62 -3.37
N GLU A 3 6.52 -24.65 -4.44
CA GLU A 3 5.48 -23.64 -4.73
C GLU A 3 4.55 -23.42 -3.52
N ARG A 4 4.24 -24.51 -2.79
CA ARG A 4 3.45 -24.44 -1.56
C ARG A 4 4.08 -23.53 -0.50
N ASN A 5 5.39 -23.62 -0.30
CA ASN A 5 6.09 -22.79 0.68
C ASN A 5 6.09 -21.32 0.27
N THR A 6 6.20 -21.04 -1.04
CA THR A 6 6.13 -19.67 -1.56
C THR A 6 4.74 -19.07 -1.41
N ARG A 7 3.67 -19.86 -1.61
CA ARG A 7 2.29 -19.43 -1.32
C ARG A 7 2.08 -19.12 0.16
N LEU A 8 2.61 -19.95 1.06
CA LEU A 8 2.53 -19.70 2.52
C LEU A 8 3.29 -18.43 2.93
N GLN A 9 4.44 -18.15 2.31
CA GLN A 9 5.16 -16.89 2.52
C GLN A 9 4.34 -15.68 2.10
N LEU A 10 3.67 -15.75 0.95
CA LEU A 10 2.81 -14.67 0.48
C LEU A 10 1.60 -14.47 1.41
N ILE A 11 0.91 -15.55 1.82
CA ILE A 11 -0.19 -15.49 2.77
C ILE A 11 0.26 -14.84 4.08
N PHE A 12 1.38 -15.29 4.65
CA PHE A 12 1.95 -14.71 5.86
C PHE A 12 2.22 -13.20 5.70
N THR A 13 2.76 -12.80 4.56
CA THR A 13 3.06 -11.39 4.30
C THR A 13 1.79 -10.56 4.16
N MET A 14 0.74 -11.09 3.54
CA MET A 14 -0.55 -10.40 3.42
C MET A 14 -1.22 -10.26 4.79
N LEU A 15 -1.22 -11.30 5.61
CA LEU A 15 -1.66 -11.23 7.01
C LEU A 15 -0.85 -10.19 7.81
N LEU A 16 0.45 -10.13 7.59
CA LEU A 16 1.29 -9.10 8.20
C LEU A 16 0.85 -7.70 7.76
N PHE A 17 0.62 -7.47 6.47
CA PHE A 17 0.23 -6.15 5.95
C PHE A 17 -1.14 -5.70 6.44
N GLY A 18 -2.11 -6.59 6.60
CA GLY A 18 -3.43 -6.28 7.16
C GLY A 18 -3.40 -5.70 8.57
N THR A 19 -2.34 -5.97 9.35
CA THR A 19 -2.18 -5.41 10.69
C THR A 19 -1.65 -3.97 10.71
N ILE A 20 -1.18 -3.40 9.58
CA ILE A 20 -0.57 -2.06 9.53
C ILE A 20 -1.49 -0.99 10.09
N GLY A 21 -2.76 -0.98 9.66
CA GLY A 21 -3.76 -0.03 10.13
C GLY A 21 -3.95 -0.11 11.64
N THR A 22 -4.10 -1.32 12.16
CA THR A 22 -4.28 -1.59 13.58
C THR A 22 -3.10 -1.09 14.41
N LEU A 23 -1.86 -1.40 14.00
CA LEU A 23 -0.66 -0.92 14.69
C LEU A 23 -0.55 0.61 14.67
N THR A 24 -0.96 1.24 13.59
CA THR A 24 -0.93 2.70 13.45
C THR A 24 -1.82 3.40 14.48
N ARG A 25 -2.91 2.77 14.95
CA ARG A 25 -3.77 3.31 16.02
C ARG A 25 -3.07 3.49 17.37
N PHE A 26 -1.99 2.76 17.60
CA PHE A 26 -1.19 2.87 18.82
C PHE A 26 -0.03 3.88 18.72
N ILE A 27 0.09 4.58 17.58
CA ILE A 27 1.16 5.56 17.32
C ILE A 27 0.57 6.97 17.36
N ASP A 28 0.79 7.71 18.45
CA ASP A 28 0.36 9.10 18.59
C ASP A 28 1.39 10.07 17.98
N MET A 29 1.56 9.94 16.66
CA MET A 29 2.50 10.76 15.90
C MET A 29 1.85 11.30 14.63
N PRO A 30 2.32 12.47 14.09
CA PRO A 30 1.92 12.94 12.78
C PRO A 30 2.24 11.92 11.67
N SER A 31 1.40 11.87 10.64
CA SER A 31 1.52 10.89 9.54
C SER A 31 2.87 10.97 8.82
N SER A 32 3.43 12.17 8.70
CA SER A 32 4.77 12.38 8.14
C SER A 32 5.87 11.73 8.99
N VAL A 33 5.75 11.74 10.32
CA VAL A 33 6.69 11.09 11.24
C VAL A 33 6.54 9.58 11.21
N ILE A 34 5.31 9.08 11.11
CA ILE A 34 5.07 7.63 10.94
C ILE A 34 5.69 7.15 9.63
N ALA A 35 5.49 7.87 8.52
CA ALA A 35 6.09 7.55 7.23
C ALA A 35 7.63 7.59 7.29
N LEU A 36 8.20 8.63 7.91
CA LEU A 36 9.65 8.76 8.11
C LEU A 36 10.21 7.58 8.92
N GLY A 37 9.64 7.31 10.08
CA GLY A 37 10.11 6.23 10.96
C GLY A 37 9.99 4.85 10.31
N ARG A 38 8.86 4.59 9.63
CA ARG A 38 8.66 3.36 8.88
C ARG A 38 9.73 3.16 7.80
N ALA A 39 10.03 4.20 7.01
CA ALA A 39 11.07 4.15 6.00
C ALA A 39 12.46 3.96 6.61
N PHE A 40 12.78 4.71 7.66
CA PHE A 40 14.07 4.67 8.34
C PHE A 40 14.37 3.27 8.92
N PHE A 41 13.45 2.71 9.70
CA PHE A 41 13.63 1.37 10.27
C PHE A 41 13.65 0.27 9.20
N SER A 42 12.95 0.47 8.08
CA SER A 42 13.03 -0.43 6.92
C SER A 42 14.43 -0.45 6.32
N VAL A 43 15.04 0.73 6.09
CA VAL A 43 16.41 0.84 5.56
C VAL A 43 17.40 0.13 6.47
N LEU A 44 17.33 0.39 7.79
CA LEU A 44 18.21 -0.26 8.75
C LEU A 44 18.08 -1.78 8.70
N THR A 45 16.84 -2.28 8.61
CA THR A 45 16.58 -3.73 8.54
C THR A 45 17.10 -4.33 7.24
N ILE A 46 16.88 -3.68 6.09
CA ILE A 46 17.38 -4.19 4.81
C ILE A 46 18.90 -4.18 4.77
N ILE A 47 19.55 -3.13 5.29
CA ILE A 47 21.03 -3.08 5.42
C ILE A 47 21.52 -4.25 6.27
N LEU A 48 20.89 -4.51 7.42
CA LEU A 48 21.24 -5.62 8.29
C LEU A 48 21.10 -6.98 7.56
N VAL A 49 19.98 -7.18 6.85
CA VAL A 49 19.75 -8.41 6.07
C VAL A 49 20.81 -8.60 4.98
N LEU A 50 21.14 -7.54 4.24
CA LEU A 50 22.17 -7.56 3.20
C LEU A 50 23.54 -7.87 3.81
N ALA A 51 23.89 -7.25 4.94
CA ALA A 51 25.14 -7.51 5.66
C ALA A 51 25.25 -8.97 6.12
N LEU A 52 24.19 -9.52 6.73
CA LEU A 52 24.13 -10.92 7.16
C LEU A 52 24.21 -11.89 5.98
N ARG A 53 23.62 -11.55 4.85
CA ARG A 53 23.69 -12.35 3.61
C ARG A 53 24.97 -12.11 2.81
N ARG A 54 25.84 -11.19 3.24
CA ARG A 54 27.06 -10.76 2.53
C ARG A 54 26.78 -10.29 1.09
N GLN A 55 25.59 -9.72 0.86
CA GLN A 55 25.17 -9.18 -0.42
C GLN A 55 25.39 -7.66 -0.44
N LYS A 56 25.69 -7.11 -1.62
CA LYS A 56 25.85 -5.67 -1.84
C LYS A 56 24.78 -5.19 -2.83
N PRO A 57 24.28 -3.96 -2.68
CA PRO A 57 23.45 -3.33 -3.71
C PRO A 57 24.22 -3.22 -5.02
N ASP A 58 23.52 -3.42 -6.13
CA ASP A 58 24.08 -3.16 -7.45
C ASP A 58 23.90 -1.67 -7.79
N TRP A 59 25.02 -0.94 -7.73
CA TRP A 59 25.03 0.50 -7.93
C TRP A 59 24.81 0.91 -9.38
N ASP A 60 25.14 0.08 -10.35
CA ASP A 60 24.98 0.40 -11.78
C ASP A 60 23.51 0.31 -12.18
N ASP A 61 22.79 -0.72 -11.69
CA ASP A 61 21.35 -0.83 -11.86
C ASP A 61 20.60 0.31 -11.16
N ILE A 62 21.03 0.71 -9.96
CA ILE A 62 20.47 1.83 -9.21
C ILE A 62 20.65 3.14 -9.99
N LYS A 63 21.87 3.45 -10.46
CA LYS A 63 22.16 4.67 -11.20
C LYS A 63 21.34 4.77 -12.49
N ARG A 64 21.20 3.66 -13.22
CA ARG A 64 20.40 3.58 -14.46
C ARG A 64 18.93 3.93 -14.22
N ASN A 65 18.40 3.59 -13.04
CA ASN A 65 17.00 3.78 -12.68
C ASN A 65 16.75 4.98 -11.73
N ILE A 66 17.76 5.78 -11.40
CA ILE A 66 17.68 6.78 -10.31
C ILE A 66 16.53 7.78 -10.49
N GLY A 67 16.25 8.22 -11.71
CA GLY A 67 15.15 9.15 -12.01
C GLY A 67 13.78 8.54 -11.68
N TRP A 68 13.55 7.28 -12.06
CA TRP A 68 12.33 6.55 -11.76
C TRP A 68 12.21 6.25 -10.25
N LEU A 69 13.32 5.93 -9.60
CA LEU A 69 13.37 5.70 -8.15
C LEU A 69 13.00 6.96 -7.38
N ILE A 70 13.53 8.13 -7.74
CA ILE A 70 13.18 9.41 -7.13
C ILE A 70 11.68 9.71 -7.32
N LEU A 71 11.19 9.62 -8.57
CA LEU A 71 9.79 9.89 -8.87
C LEU A 71 8.86 8.95 -8.10
N SER A 72 9.14 7.66 -8.12
CA SER A 72 8.39 6.65 -7.37
C SER A 72 8.41 6.90 -5.87
N SER A 73 9.55 7.34 -5.32
CA SER A 73 9.68 7.67 -3.90
C SER A 73 8.84 8.88 -3.49
N ILE A 74 8.74 9.90 -4.35
CA ILE A 74 7.86 11.05 -4.12
C ILE A 74 6.39 10.60 -4.04
N PHE A 75 5.95 9.78 -4.99
CA PHE A 75 4.59 9.22 -4.95
C PHE A 75 4.37 8.31 -3.73
N MET A 76 5.39 7.56 -3.31
CA MET A 76 5.34 6.74 -2.09
C MET A 76 5.19 7.61 -0.83
N CYS A 77 5.88 8.75 -0.75
CA CYS A 77 5.70 9.72 0.34
C CYS A 77 4.26 10.23 0.40
N CYS A 78 3.71 10.67 -0.73
CA CYS A 78 2.32 11.12 -0.81
C CYS A 78 1.34 10.00 -0.43
N ASN A 79 1.58 8.79 -0.93
CA ASN A 79 0.78 7.61 -0.61
C ASN A 79 0.72 7.36 0.91
N TRP A 80 1.86 7.26 1.58
CA TRP A 80 1.90 6.96 3.00
C TRP A 80 1.33 8.07 3.88
N VAL A 81 1.63 9.34 3.56
CA VAL A 81 1.03 10.47 4.28
C VAL A 81 -0.49 10.44 4.15
N CYS A 82 -1.02 10.25 2.95
CA CYS A 82 -2.45 10.16 2.73
C CYS A 82 -3.07 8.96 3.47
N GLN A 83 -2.46 7.78 3.39
CA GLN A 83 -3.00 6.59 4.05
C GLN A 83 -3.00 6.73 5.59
N PHE A 84 -1.93 7.24 6.18
CA PHE A 84 -1.89 7.47 7.63
C PHE A 84 -2.78 8.62 8.08
N GLU A 85 -2.98 9.66 7.26
CA GLU A 85 -4.00 10.67 7.54
C GLU A 85 -5.40 10.07 7.47
N ALA A 86 -5.71 9.23 6.49
CA ALA A 86 -7.02 8.60 6.37
C ALA A 86 -7.40 7.86 7.66
N PHE A 87 -6.47 7.11 8.26
CA PHE A 87 -6.69 6.39 9.52
C PHE A 87 -7.07 7.30 10.71
N LYS A 88 -6.79 8.59 10.66
CA LYS A 88 -7.17 9.55 11.73
C LYS A 88 -8.60 10.06 11.61
N TYR A 89 -9.14 10.09 10.38
CA TYR A 89 -10.43 10.70 10.10
C TYR A 89 -11.56 9.69 9.90
N THR A 90 -11.23 8.41 9.65
CA THR A 90 -12.22 7.36 9.44
C THR A 90 -11.75 6.03 10.06
N THR A 91 -12.58 4.97 9.93
CA THR A 91 -12.22 3.63 10.40
C THR A 91 -11.10 3.02 9.55
N ILE A 92 -10.36 2.07 10.12
CA ILE A 92 -9.35 1.32 9.36
C ILE A 92 -10.00 0.60 8.19
N ALA A 93 -11.19 0.01 8.40
CA ALA A 93 -11.93 -0.67 7.34
C ALA A 93 -12.24 0.28 6.17
N VAL A 94 -12.88 1.43 6.43
CA VAL A 94 -13.24 2.40 5.40
C VAL A 94 -12.00 2.94 4.67
N SER A 95 -10.98 3.34 5.41
CA SER A 95 -9.71 3.83 4.84
C SER A 95 -9.06 2.79 3.93
N THR A 96 -8.95 1.54 4.40
CA THR A 96 -8.35 0.44 3.63
C THR A 96 -9.16 0.13 2.38
N LEU A 97 -10.48 0.06 2.47
CA LEU A 97 -11.33 -0.18 1.30
C LEU A 97 -11.23 0.95 0.25
N CYS A 98 -11.17 2.22 0.69
CA CYS A 98 -10.94 3.36 -0.20
C CYS A 98 -9.54 3.29 -0.86
N TYR A 99 -8.54 2.89 -0.12
CA TYR A 99 -7.18 2.66 -0.63
C TYR A 99 -7.15 1.54 -1.68
N TYR A 100 -7.95 0.49 -1.51
CA TYR A 100 -8.08 -0.60 -2.48
C TYR A 100 -8.82 -0.24 -3.78
N MET A 101 -9.13 1.04 -3.99
CA MET A 101 -9.36 1.59 -5.34
C MET A 101 -8.07 1.65 -6.19
N GLN A 102 -6.91 1.38 -5.61
CA GLN A 102 -5.61 1.37 -6.29
C GLN A 102 -5.57 0.56 -7.59
N PRO A 103 -6.09 -0.69 -7.69
CA PRO A 103 -6.09 -1.43 -8.96
C PRO A 103 -6.91 -0.71 -10.04
N VAL A 104 -8.01 -0.06 -9.65
CA VAL A 104 -8.85 0.73 -10.56
C VAL A 104 -8.07 1.91 -11.13
N PHE A 105 -7.40 2.68 -10.27
CA PHE A 105 -6.55 3.79 -10.70
C PHE A 105 -5.38 3.33 -11.57
N TYR A 106 -4.78 2.18 -11.24
CA TYR A 106 -3.73 1.59 -12.04
C TYR A 106 -4.22 1.25 -13.46
N ILE A 107 -5.39 0.60 -13.60
CA ILE A 107 -5.99 0.27 -14.89
C ILE A 107 -6.26 1.52 -15.72
N LEU A 108 -6.85 2.56 -15.11
CA LEU A 108 -7.14 3.83 -15.79
C LEU A 108 -5.85 4.56 -16.21
N ALA A 109 -4.86 4.62 -15.32
CA ALA A 109 -3.58 5.25 -15.61
C ALA A 109 -2.80 4.48 -16.69
N ALA A 110 -2.79 3.15 -16.66
CA ALA A 110 -2.17 2.33 -17.69
C ALA A 110 -2.81 2.55 -19.06
N ALA A 111 -4.13 2.69 -19.13
CA ALA A 111 -4.83 3.01 -20.38
C ALA A 111 -4.41 4.36 -20.96
N ILE A 112 -4.19 5.36 -20.11
CA ILE A 112 -3.80 6.72 -20.55
C ILE A 112 -2.30 6.78 -20.89
N VAL A 113 -1.44 6.27 -20.02
CA VAL A 113 0.02 6.45 -20.08
C VAL A 113 0.67 5.44 -21.02
N ILE A 114 0.28 4.16 -20.90
CA ILE A 114 0.81 3.06 -21.72
C ILE A 114 -0.05 2.85 -22.98
N LYS A 115 -1.20 3.54 -23.08
CA LYS A 115 -2.21 3.38 -24.15
C LYS A 115 -2.76 1.94 -24.24
N GLU A 116 -2.84 1.27 -23.10
CA GLU A 116 -3.43 -0.08 -23.02
C GLU A 116 -4.92 -0.03 -23.29
N LYS A 117 -5.43 -0.89 -24.17
CA LYS A 117 -6.86 -0.96 -24.48
C LYS A 117 -7.63 -1.52 -23.28
N LEU A 118 -8.64 -0.78 -22.83
CA LEU A 118 -9.54 -1.25 -21.79
C LEU A 118 -10.57 -2.20 -22.38
N SER A 119 -10.68 -3.39 -21.82
CA SER A 119 -11.80 -4.28 -22.18
C SER A 119 -13.10 -3.78 -21.55
N PRO A 120 -14.27 -4.05 -22.18
CA PRO A 120 -15.56 -3.72 -21.59
C PRO A 120 -15.74 -4.28 -20.17
N ARG A 121 -15.19 -5.45 -19.91
CA ARG A 121 -15.21 -6.09 -18.59
C ARG A 121 -14.46 -5.26 -17.54
N LYS A 122 -13.27 -4.76 -17.87
CA LYS A 122 -12.49 -3.87 -16.98
C LYS A 122 -13.27 -2.60 -16.66
N LEU A 123 -13.94 -2.00 -17.66
CA LEU A 123 -14.78 -0.81 -17.45
C LEU A 123 -15.96 -1.08 -16.50
N VAL A 124 -16.63 -2.23 -16.63
CA VAL A 124 -17.69 -2.64 -15.71
C VAL A 124 -17.14 -2.83 -14.29
N CYS A 125 -15.99 -3.47 -14.13
CA CYS A 125 -15.33 -3.62 -12.82
C CYS A 125 -14.99 -2.25 -12.20
N VAL A 126 -14.47 -1.31 -12.99
CA VAL A 126 -14.22 0.06 -12.55
C VAL A 126 -15.50 0.72 -12.04
N ALA A 127 -16.61 0.64 -12.79
CA ALA A 127 -17.91 1.21 -12.40
C ALA A 127 -18.44 0.58 -11.10
N ILE A 128 -18.36 -0.75 -10.96
CA ILE A 128 -18.77 -1.47 -9.72
C ILE A 128 -17.92 -1.02 -8.53
N ALA A 129 -16.60 -0.88 -8.69
CA ALA A 129 -15.73 -0.44 -7.62
C ALA A 129 -16.05 1.00 -7.18
N PHE A 130 -16.32 1.92 -8.10
CA PHE A 130 -16.77 3.28 -7.75
C PHE A 130 -18.11 3.30 -7.02
N CYS A 131 -19.08 2.49 -7.45
CA CYS A 131 -20.34 2.33 -6.72
C CYS A 131 -20.10 1.78 -5.31
N GLY A 132 -19.25 0.76 -5.17
CA GLY A 132 -18.88 0.20 -3.87
C GLY A 132 -18.24 1.24 -2.94
N MET A 133 -17.41 2.13 -3.48
CA MET A 133 -16.82 3.23 -2.73
C MET A 133 -17.87 4.19 -2.16
N ILE A 134 -18.94 4.50 -2.90
CA ILE A 134 -20.06 5.33 -2.41
C ILE A 134 -20.72 4.67 -1.19
N PHE A 135 -20.93 3.34 -1.22
CA PHE A 135 -21.48 2.61 -0.08
C PHE A 135 -20.54 2.63 1.13
N VAL A 136 -19.22 2.43 0.93
CA VAL A 136 -18.23 2.43 2.00
C VAL A 136 -18.06 3.81 2.62
N SER A 137 -18.21 4.89 1.85
CA SER A 137 -17.99 6.27 2.30
C SER A 137 -18.94 6.75 3.40
N GLY A 138 -20.04 6.01 3.66
CA GLY A 138 -21.04 6.38 4.65
C GLY A 138 -21.98 7.51 4.24
N VAL A 139 -21.74 8.18 3.12
CA VAL A 139 -22.52 9.35 2.65
C VAL A 139 -24.02 9.07 2.52
N LEU A 140 -24.39 7.84 2.13
CA LEU A 140 -25.79 7.43 1.97
C LEU A 140 -26.51 7.19 3.31
N GLN A 141 -25.79 7.02 4.42
CA GLN A 141 -26.35 6.63 5.72
C GLN A 141 -26.42 7.80 6.70
N THR A 142 -25.35 8.55 6.80
CA THR A 142 -25.19 9.62 7.79
C THR A 142 -25.19 11.01 7.15
N GLY A 143 -25.25 11.08 5.82
CA GLY A 143 -25.03 12.32 5.09
C GLY A 143 -23.54 12.70 5.00
N LEU A 144 -23.25 13.89 4.51
CA LEU A 144 -21.88 14.39 4.34
C LEU A 144 -21.33 14.92 5.68
N HIS A 145 -20.68 14.07 6.46
CA HIS A 145 -19.85 14.53 7.56
C HIS A 145 -18.45 14.88 7.05
N LEU A 146 -18.08 16.15 7.15
CA LEU A 146 -16.80 16.66 6.60
C LEU A 146 -15.55 15.94 7.12
N SER A 147 -15.57 15.47 8.36
CA SER A 147 -14.46 14.69 8.93
C SER A 147 -14.30 13.33 8.27
N GLU A 148 -15.39 12.57 8.14
CA GLU A 148 -15.39 11.25 7.51
C GLU A 148 -15.04 11.35 6.03
N LEU A 149 -15.59 12.38 5.34
CA LEU A 149 -15.24 12.65 3.94
C LEU A 149 -13.75 12.91 3.74
N LYS A 150 -13.10 13.62 4.67
CA LYS A 150 -11.64 13.80 4.64
C LYS A 150 -10.91 12.44 4.67
N GLY A 151 -11.32 11.52 5.55
CA GLY A 151 -10.73 10.19 5.64
C GLY A 151 -10.89 9.39 4.33
N VAL A 152 -12.09 9.43 3.76
CA VAL A 152 -12.39 8.79 2.46
C VAL A 152 -11.51 9.38 1.35
N LEU A 153 -11.42 10.70 1.24
CA LEU A 153 -10.61 11.38 0.22
C LEU A 153 -9.11 11.08 0.39
N PHE A 154 -8.61 11.06 1.61
CA PHE A 154 -7.23 10.66 1.88
C PHE A 154 -6.99 9.19 1.52
N GLY A 155 -7.89 8.27 1.84
CA GLY A 155 -7.79 6.86 1.46
C GLY A 155 -7.74 6.68 -0.07
N ILE A 156 -8.65 7.35 -0.80
CA ILE A 156 -8.67 7.37 -2.27
C ILE A 156 -7.37 7.94 -2.84
N ALA A 157 -6.91 9.09 -2.32
CA ALA A 157 -5.66 9.71 -2.75
C ALA A 157 -4.46 8.80 -2.49
N GLY A 158 -4.43 8.12 -1.33
CA GLY A 158 -3.43 7.11 -1.03
C GLY A 158 -3.40 6.00 -2.08
N GLY A 159 -4.56 5.43 -2.41
CA GLY A 159 -4.69 4.41 -3.45
C GLY A 159 -4.24 4.91 -4.83
N PHE A 160 -4.60 6.13 -5.21
CA PHE A 160 -4.13 6.76 -6.45
C PHE A 160 -2.61 6.89 -6.49
N PHE A 161 -2.01 7.44 -5.45
CA PHE A 161 -0.54 7.59 -5.40
C PHE A 161 0.17 6.25 -5.44
N TYR A 162 -0.37 5.22 -4.79
CA TYR A 162 0.21 3.88 -4.87
C TYR A 162 0.08 3.26 -6.26
N ALA A 163 -1.02 3.49 -6.95
CA ALA A 163 -1.17 3.09 -8.35
C ALA A 163 -0.08 3.72 -9.23
N MET A 164 0.26 5.00 -8.98
CA MET A 164 1.35 5.67 -9.69
C MET A 164 2.71 5.07 -9.35
N VAL A 165 2.97 4.70 -8.09
CA VAL A 165 4.20 3.97 -7.70
C VAL A 165 4.34 2.68 -8.51
N VAL A 166 3.28 1.87 -8.57
CA VAL A 166 3.28 0.61 -9.32
C VAL A 166 3.50 0.84 -10.81
N LEU A 167 2.84 1.86 -11.37
CA LEU A 167 2.99 2.23 -12.78
C LEU A 167 4.43 2.68 -13.10
N ILE A 168 5.02 3.54 -12.27
CA ILE A 168 6.38 4.05 -12.44
C ILE A 168 7.39 2.90 -12.34
N ASN A 169 7.18 1.98 -11.40
CA ASN A 169 8.07 0.84 -11.22
C ASN A 169 8.13 -0.06 -12.46
N LYS A 170 7.11 -0.09 -13.32
CA LYS A 170 7.15 -0.79 -14.62
C LYS A 170 8.18 -0.21 -15.61
N TYR A 171 8.55 1.05 -15.46
CA TYR A 171 9.57 1.68 -16.31
C TYR A 171 10.99 1.41 -15.84
N MET A 172 11.17 0.84 -14.65
CA MET A 172 12.48 0.43 -14.16
C MET A 172 12.94 -0.84 -14.87
N LYS A 173 14.19 -0.87 -15.30
CA LYS A 173 14.77 -1.98 -16.06
C LYS A 173 15.92 -2.62 -15.30
N ASP A 174 15.93 -3.95 -15.30
CA ASP A 174 17.04 -4.76 -14.78
C ASP A 174 17.49 -4.36 -13.37
N ILE A 175 16.55 -4.05 -12.46
CA ILE A 175 16.82 -3.74 -11.06
C ILE A 175 16.14 -4.76 -10.15
N SER A 176 16.87 -5.26 -9.15
CA SER A 176 16.29 -6.21 -8.20
C SER A 176 15.28 -5.54 -7.28
N PRO A 177 14.22 -6.27 -6.84
CA PRO A 177 13.26 -5.75 -5.88
C PRO A 177 13.88 -5.23 -4.58
N VAL A 178 14.95 -5.87 -4.11
CA VAL A 178 15.67 -5.45 -2.89
C VAL A 178 16.37 -4.11 -3.13
N ASN A 179 17.04 -3.93 -4.27
CA ASN A 179 17.68 -2.66 -4.64
C ASN A 179 16.63 -1.55 -4.82
N THR A 180 15.50 -1.85 -5.46
CA THR A 180 14.39 -0.91 -5.58
C THR A 180 13.90 -0.49 -4.19
N THR A 181 13.60 -1.45 -3.30
CA THR A 181 13.04 -1.17 -1.99
C THR A 181 13.99 -0.37 -1.10
N ILE A 182 15.29 -0.76 -1.02
CA ILE A 182 16.24 -0.05 -0.15
C ILE A 182 16.43 1.39 -0.60
N VAL A 183 16.52 1.64 -1.91
CA VAL A 183 16.71 3.01 -2.43
C VAL A 183 15.43 3.82 -2.27
N GLN A 184 14.27 3.27 -2.58
CA GLN A 184 12.98 3.96 -2.34
C GLN A 184 12.81 4.32 -0.88
N MET A 185 13.06 3.41 0.06
CA MET A 185 12.93 3.69 1.50
C MET A 185 13.95 4.72 1.98
N ALA A 186 15.19 4.66 1.47
CA ALA A 186 16.20 5.68 1.76
C ALA A 186 15.76 7.07 1.25
N LEU A 187 15.27 7.16 0.02
CA LEU A 187 14.76 8.41 -0.57
C LEU A 187 13.52 8.91 0.18
N VAL A 188 12.58 8.02 0.54
CA VAL A 188 11.42 8.38 1.37
C VAL A 188 11.90 8.97 2.71
N SER A 189 12.91 8.37 3.36
CA SER A 189 13.46 8.90 4.62
C SER A 189 14.07 10.29 4.43
N VAL A 190 14.84 10.47 3.35
CA VAL A 190 15.47 11.77 3.01
C VAL A 190 14.44 12.85 2.69
N ILE A 191 13.35 12.51 2.00
CA ILE A 191 12.27 13.45 1.65
C ILE A 191 11.41 13.77 2.87
N MET A 192 11.04 12.74 3.66
CA MET A 192 10.15 12.92 4.81
C MET A 192 10.79 13.63 5.98
N LEU A 193 12.10 13.56 6.15
CA LEU A 193 12.80 14.24 7.25
C LEU A 193 12.61 15.77 7.19
N PRO A 194 13.02 16.48 6.12
CA PRO A 194 12.81 17.93 6.03
C PRO A 194 11.32 18.30 5.97
N TYR A 195 10.47 17.49 5.35
CA TYR A 195 9.02 17.71 5.33
C TYR A 195 8.44 17.65 6.75
N SER A 196 8.77 16.62 7.54
CA SER A 196 8.30 16.50 8.92
C SER A 196 8.82 17.62 9.83
N ALA A 197 10.05 18.09 9.59
CA ALA A 197 10.62 19.22 10.31
C ALA A 197 9.87 20.54 9.94
N ALA A 198 9.70 20.82 8.66
CA ALA A 198 9.06 22.03 8.15
C ALA A 198 7.57 22.13 8.55
N THR A 199 6.87 21.01 8.63
CA THR A 199 5.46 20.96 9.06
C THR A 199 5.28 20.91 10.59
N GLY A 200 6.37 20.99 11.36
CA GLY A 200 6.32 20.88 12.82
C GLY A 200 6.02 19.46 13.32
N GLY A 201 6.00 18.47 12.42
CA GLY A 201 5.66 17.08 12.75
C GLY A 201 6.59 16.47 13.79
N LEU A 202 7.89 16.75 13.70
CA LEU A 202 8.87 16.24 14.66
C LEU A 202 8.66 16.81 16.08
N VAL A 203 8.20 18.06 16.19
CA VAL A 203 7.90 18.70 17.48
C VAL A 203 6.55 18.21 18.04
N ALA A 204 5.57 17.97 17.16
CA ALA A 204 4.24 17.51 17.53
C ALA A 204 4.18 16.00 17.87
N ALA A 205 5.24 15.25 17.57
CA ALA A 205 5.29 13.81 17.79
C ALA A 205 5.30 13.48 19.30
N ARG A 206 4.30 12.77 19.76
CA ARG A 206 4.26 12.23 21.12
C ARG A 206 4.94 10.86 21.15
N ILE A 207 6.11 10.82 21.78
CA ILE A 207 6.92 9.61 21.89
C ILE A 207 6.43 8.80 23.09
N THR A 208 5.75 7.69 22.80
CA THR A 208 5.40 6.68 23.81
C THR A 208 6.16 5.40 23.55
N THR A 209 6.42 4.61 24.61
CA THR A 209 7.11 3.31 24.44
C THR A 209 6.37 2.39 23.46
N VAL A 210 5.04 2.31 23.59
CA VAL A 210 4.21 1.50 22.68
C VAL A 210 4.28 2.04 21.24
N GLY A 211 4.18 3.37 21.06
CA GLY A 211 4.25 4.00 19.75
C GLY A 211 5.58 3.74 19.05
N ILE A 212 6.70 3.82 19.76
CA ILE A 212 8.03 3.51 19.20
C ILE A 212 8.15 2.03 18.83
N ILE A 213 7.69 1.12 19.69
CA ILE A 213 7.72 -0.32 19.38
C ILE A 213 6.88 -0.59 18.13
N CYS A 214 5.65 -0.05 18.06
CA CYS A 214 4.80 -0.20 16.88
C CYS A 214 5.48 0.37 15.62
N LEU A 215 6.13 1.53 15.73
CA LEU A 215 6.83 2.17 14.60
C LEU A 215 8.02 1.34 14.12
N ILE A 216 8.81 0.77 15.04
CA ILE A 216 9.90 -0.16 14.72
C ILE A 216 9.35 -1.40 14.02
N VAL A 217 8.28 -1.99 14.55
CA VAL A 217 7.63 -3.17 13.96
C VAL A 217 7.11 -2.86 12.56
N LEU A 218 6.47 -1.69 12.35
CA LEU A 218 6.02 -1.27 11.02
C LEU A 218 7.17 -1.09 10.03
N GLY A 219 8.27 -0.49 10.46
CA GLY A 219 9.44 -0.29 9.59
C GLY A 219 10.23 -1.57 9.36
N ALA A 220 10.62 -2.25 10.42
CA ALA A 220 11.50 -3.41 10.34
C ALA A 220 10.78 -4.65 9.79
N LEU A 221 9.64 -5.01 10.40
CA LEU A 221 8.95 -6.26 10.08
C LEU A 221 8.07 -6.11 8.84
N HIS A 222 7.16 -5.13 8.81
CA HIS A 222 6.20 -4.99 7.70
C HIS A 222 6.87 -4.49 6.42
N THR A 223 7.73 -3.48 6.52
CA THR A 223 8.33 -2.88 5.33
C THR A 223 9.68 -3.52 5.00
N GLY A 224 10.59 -3.66 5.96
CA GLY A 224 11.90 -4.24 5.71
C GLY A 224 11.84 -5.72 5.34
N ILE A 225 11.43 -6.57 6.27
CA ILE A 225 11.36 -8.02 6.06
C ILE A 225 10.19 -8.39 5.16
N GLY A 226 9.01 -7.79 5.41
CA GLY A 226 7.78 -8.08 4.67
C GLY A 226 7.94 -7.84 3.17
N TYR A 227 8.52 -6.72 2.75
CA TYR A 227 8.73 -6.43 1.33
C TYR A 227 9.74 -7.39 0.68
N ILE A 228 10.80 -7.80 1.39
CA ILE A 228 11.75 -8.79 0.87
C ILE A 228 11.03 -10.13 0.61
N ILE A 229 10.24 -10.61 1.57
CA ILE A 229 9.48 -11.86 1.45
C ILE A 229 8.41 -11.72 0.36
N TYR A 230 7.68 -10.61 0.34
CA TYR A 230 6.65 -10.32 -0.64
C TYR A 230 7.19 -10.36 -2.08
N PHE A 231 8.24 -9.60 -2.36
CA PHE A 231 8.80 -9.54 -3.71
C PHE A 231 9.47 -10.86 -4.13
N ASP A 232 10.05 -11.60 -3.20
CA ASP A 232 10.55 -12.95 -3.48
C ASP A 232 9.42 -13.90 -3.90
N ALA A 233 8.27 -13.84 -3.21
CA ALA A 233 7.10 -14.63 -3.52
C ALA A 233 6.45 -14.20 -4.85
N VAL A 234 6.31 -12.89 -5.08
CA VAL A 234 5.74 -12.33 -6.33
C VAL A 234 6.53 -12.76 -7.56
N ASN A 235 7.86 -12.80 -7.46
CA ASN A 235 8.71 -13.21 -8.58
C ASN A 235 8.63 -14.72 -8.89
N LYS A 236 8.16 -15.53 -7.95
CA LYS A 236 8.12 -17.01 -8.08
C LYS A 236 6.73 -17.57 -8.37
N LEU A 237 5.68 -16.79 -8.09
CA LEU A 237 4.30 -17.23 -8.25
C LEU A 237 3.66 -16.64 -9.52
N PRO A 238 2.70 -17.34 -10.12
CA PRO A 238 1.88 -16.80 -11.19
C PRO A 238 1.17 -15.52 -10.73
N ALA A 239 1.11 -14.49 -11.58
CA ALA A 239 0.50 -13.19 -11.27
C ALA A 239 -0.96 -13.33 -10.75
N GLN A 240 -1.73 -14.25 -11.33
CA GLN A 240 -3.09 -14.55 -10.88
C GLN A 240 -3.15 -15.06 -9.43
N THR A 241 -2.19 -15.90 -9.02
CA THR A 241 -2.10 -16.40 -7.64
C THR A 241 -1.75 -15.27 -6.68
N VAL A 242 -0.80 -14.41 -7.08
CA VAL A 242 -0.42 -13.23 -6.30
C VAL A 242 -1.60 -12.30 -6.11
N GLY A 243 -2.31 -11.95 -7.19
CA GLY A 243 -3.48 -11.08 -7.15
C GLY A 243 -4.55 -11.60 -6.19
N ILE A 244 -4.94 -12.89 -6.31
CA ILE A 244 -5.96 -13.49 -5.44
C ILE A 244 -5.52 -13.48 -3.96
N LEU A 245 -4.28 -13.85 -3.67
CA LEU A 245 -3.78 -13.89 -2.29
C LEU A 245 -3.60 -12.50 -1.69
N SER A 246 -3.37 -11.47 -2.50
CA SER A 246 -3.26 -10.07 -2.03
C SER A 246 -4.55 -9.53 -1.42
N TYR A 247 -5.72 -10.15 -1.69
CA TYR A 247 -6.97 -9.76 -1.03
C TYR A 247 -7.08 -10.21 0.43
N ILE A 248 -6.16 -11.03 0.92
CA ILE A 248 -6.09 -11.38 2.35
C ILE A 248 -5.84 -10.13 3.20
N ASP A 249 -4.94 -9.24 2.78
CA ASP A 249 -4.61 -7.98 3.46
C ASP A 249 -5.86 -7.12 3.76
N PRO A 250 -6.66 -6.65 2.76
CA PRO A 250 -7.81 -5.81 3.06
C PRO A 250 -8.92 -6.55 3.83
N VAL A 251 -9.09 -7.85 3.59
CA VAL A 251 -10.06 -8.64 4.35
C VAL A 251 -9.65 -8.71 5.83
N GLU A 252 -8.37 -8.96 6.11
CA GLU A 252 -7.87 -8.97 7.48
C GLU A 252 -7.97 -7.59 8.13
N ALA A 253 -7.61 -6.51 7.42
CA ALA A 253 -7.71 -5.15 7.94
C ALA A 253 -9.16 -4.81 8.35
N VAL A 254 -10.15 -5.20 7.53
CA VAL A 254 -11.57 -5.03 7.84
C VAL A 254 -11.99 -5.85 9.07
N LEU A 255 -11.55 -7.11 9.16
CA LEU A 255 -11.85 -7.96 10.30
C LEU A 255 -11.22 -7.44 11.59
N LEU A 256 -9.97 -6.99 11.56
CA LEU A 256 -9.29 -6.40 12.71
C LEU A 256 -9.94 -5.08 13.14
N SER A 257 -10.37 -4.24 12.18
CA SER A 257 -11.14 -3.03 12.44
C SER A 257 -12.43 -3.36 13.23
N ALA A 258 -13.21 -4.33 12.75
CA ALA A 258 -14.50 -4.68 13.35
C ALA A 258 -14.34 -5.38 14.70
N PHE A 259 -13.50 -6.42 14.81
CA PHE A 259 -13.45 -7.30 15.96
C PHE A 259 -12.43 -6.88 17.01
N PHE A 260 -11.26 -6.41 16.61
CA PHE A 260 -10.19 -6.02 17.53
C PHE A 260 -10.29 -4.56 17.96
N LEU A 261 -10.48 -3.64 17.02
CA LEU A 261 -10.63 -2.21 17.32
C LEU A 261 -12.06 -1.82 17.69
N ARG A 262 -13.04 -2.72 17.46
CA ARG A 262 -14.47 -2.50 17.69
C ARG A 262 -14.99 -1.25 16.98
N GLU A 263 -14.44 -0.97 15.80
CA GLU A 263 -14.90 0.13 14.96
C GLU A 263 -16.27 -0.22 14.34
N PRO A 264 -17.20 0.74 14.23
CA PRO A 264 -18.54 0.46 13.72
C PRO A 264 -18.50 0.00 12.26
N MET A 265 -19.14 -1.14 12.00
CA MET A 265 -19.32 -1.67 10.65
C MET A 265 -20.81 -1.65 10.31
N THR A 266 -21.16 -0.95 9.22
CA THR A 266 -22.53 -0.95 8.69
C THR A 266 -22.69 -2.03 7.62
N ILE A 267 -23.95 -2.45 7.38
CA ILE A 267 -24.24 -3.36 6.26
C ILE A 267 -23.77 -2.78 4.92
N TRP A 268 -23.80 -1.48 4.77
CA TRP A 268 -23.35 -0.79 3.58
C TRP A 268 -21.82 -0.86 3.40
N THR A 269 -21.06 -0.78 4.50
CA THR A 269 -19.60 -1.01 4.47
C THR A 269 -19.30 -2.42 3.97
N VAL A 270 -20.06 -3.42 4.40
CA VAL A 270 -19.89 -4.81 3.94
C VAL A 270 -20.25 -4.96 2.46
N ILE A 271 -21.38 -4.39 2.03
CA ILE A 271 -21.77 -4.42 0.61
C ILE A 271 -20.71 -3.74 -0.26
N GLY A 272 -20.28 -2.53 0.12
CA GLY A 272 -19.24 -1.80 -0.60
C GLY A 272 -17.90 -2.54 -0.63
N ALA A 273 -17.51 -3.19 0.47
CA ALA A 273 -16.32 -4.04 0.52
C ALA A 273 -16.39 -5.19 -0.50
N VAL A 274 -17.50 -5.91 -0.55
CA VAL A 274 -17.73 -7.00 -1.51
C VAL A 274 -17.68 -6.46 -2.96
N MET A 275 -18.26 -5.30 -3.21
CA MET A 275 -18.22 -4.68 -4.53
C MET A 275 -16.80 -4.27 -4.94
N ILE A 276 -16.04 -3.58 -4.09
CA ILE A 276 -14.67 -3.11 -4.38
C ILE A 276 -13.74 -4.32 -4.57
N LEU A 277 -13.68 -5.21 -3.58
CA LEU A 277 -12.76 -6.34 -3.60
C LEU A 277 -13.14 -7.36 -4.68
N GLY A 278 -14.46 -7.58 -4.89
CA GLY A 278 -14.97 -8.45 -5.94
C GLY A 278 -14.66 -7.92 -7.33
N ALA A 279 -14.89 -6.62 -7.58
CA ALA A 279 -14.58 -6.00 -8.87
C ALA A 279 -13.06 -6.05 -9.16
N ALA A 280 -12.22 -5.75 -8.17
CA ALA A 280 -10.78 -5.81 -8.31
C ALA A 280 -10.32 -7.27 -8.60
N ALA A 281 -10.79 -8.27 -7.84
CA ALA A 281 -10.47 -9.68 -8.06
C ALA A 281 -10.93 -10.19 -9.45
N ILE A 282 -12.08 -9.72 -9.95
CA ILE A 282 -12.58 -10.09 -11.28
C ILE A 282 -11.74 -9.43 -12.37
N SER A 283 -11.31 -8.17 -12.18
CA SER A 283 -10.49 -7.46 -13.17
C SER A 283 -9.10 -8.06 -13.35
N GLU A 284 -8.51 -8.62 -12.28
CA GLU A 284 -7.19 -9.28 -12.31
C GLU A 284 -7.22 -10.69 -12.95
N ARG A 285 -8.40 -11.35 -13.01
CA ARG A 285 -8.55 -12.66 -13.67
C ARG A 285 -8.51 -12.60 -15.19
N GLU A 286 -8.57 -11.42 -15.77
CA GLU A 286 -8.42 -11.29 -17.21
C GLU A 286 -6.94 -11.48 -17.57
N PRO A 287 -6.57 -12.46 -18.43
CA PRO A 287 -5.22 -12.53 -18.95
C PRO A 287 -4.92 -11.20 -19.63
N ALA A 288 -3.78 -10.60 -19.32
CA ALA A 288 -3.27 -9.45 -20.07
C ALA A 288 -3.45 -9.80 -21.55
N GLY A 289 -4.29 -9.03 -22.26
CA GLY A 289 -4.75 -9.39 -23.58
C GLY A 289 -3.59 -9.88 -24.41
N LYS A 290 -3.79 -11.00 -25.11
CA LYS A 290 -2.85 -11.48 -26.13
C LYS A 290 -2.39 -10.24 -26.88
N GLU A 291 -1.10 -9.94 -26.80
CA GLU A 291 -0.49 -8.93 -27.64
C GLU A 291 -1.01 -9.18 -29.05
N ALA A 292 -1.86 -8.26 -29.52
CA ALA A 292 -2.22 -8.23 -30.91
C ALA A 292 -0.95 -7.78 -31.62
N VAL A 293 -0.31 -8.75 -32.26
CA VAL A 293 0.76 -8.59 -33.21
C VAL A 293 0.42 -7.49 -34.21
#